data_975341afcb03f094a2643fd54e04f4e5
#
_entry.id   975341afcb03f094a2643fd54e04f4e5
#
_cell.length_a   1.000
_cell.length_b   1.000
_cell.length_c   1.000
_cell.angle_alpha   90.00
_cell.angle_beta   90.00
_cell.angle_gamma   90.00
#
_symmetry.space_group_name_H-M   'P 1'
#
loop_
_entity.id
_entity.type
_entity.pdbx_description
1 polymer ?
#
loop_
_entity_poly.entity_id
_entity_poly.type
_entity_poly.pdbx_seq_one_letter_code
_entity_poly.pdbx_strand_id
1 'polypeptide(L)'
;MFYTTKKDKIGLFLPKYLYGKNYKKSAFAPFVNPEHPDIVKALPPCFLVTSHNDYLKRYTLQFEKVLARYQVPHDLLNFPKNPKLTHAFSVFEPELDESLQTMKSMINFLQKY
;
A
#
# COMPACT_ATOMS: atom_id res chain seq x y z
N MET A 1 4.61 -6.47 -4.43
CA MET A 1 3.31 -5.79 -4.61
C MET A 1 2.59 -6.20 -5.88
N PHE A 2 3.27 -6.47 -6.98
CA PHE A 2 2.62 -6.93 -8.21
C PHE A 2 2.39 -8.43 -8.18
N TYR A 3 1.28 -8.83 -7.52
CA TYR A 3 0.88 -10.23 -7.47
C TYR A 3 0.31 -10.65 -8.80
N THR A 4 1.03 -11.51 -9.47
CA THR A 4 0.62 -12.09 -10.74
C THR A 4 -0.29 -13.29 -10.52
N THR A 5 -1.48 -13.09 -10.00
CA THR A 5 -2.52 -14.08 -10.14
C THR A 5 -3.15 -13.93 -11.54
N LYS A 6 -3.66 -15.01 -12.12
CA LYS A 6 -4.36 -14.95 -13.41
C LYS A 6 -5.52 -13.94 -13.44
N LYS A 7 -5.99 -13.50 -12.26
CA LYS A 7 -7.07 -12.52 -12.09
C LYS A 7 -6.57 -11.08 -11.95
N ASP A 8 -5.29 -10.87 -11.75
CA ASP A 8 -4.72 -9.54 -11.53
C ASP A 8 -4.12 -8.98 -12.83
N LYS A 9 -5.00 -8.47 -13.68
CA LYS A 9 -4.58 -7.86 -14.95
C LYS A 9 -3.70 -6.62 -14.75
N ILE A 10 -3.94 -5.85 -13.70
CA ILE A 10 -3.14 -4.64 -13.39
C ILE A 10 -1.73 -5.03 -12.99
N GLY A 11 -1.58 -6.00 -12.09
CA GLY A 11 -0.27 -6.50 -11.66
C GLY A 11 0.54 -7.15 -12.78
N LEU A 12 -0.14 -7.72 -13.80
CA LEU A 12 0.52 -8.30 -14.96
C LEU A 12 0.94 -7.26 -16.00
N PHE A 13 0.12 -6.24 -16.20
CA PHE A 13 0.28 -5.29 -17.32
C PHE A 13 1.04 -4.02 -16.91
N LEU A 14 0.73 -3.45 -15.75
CA LEU A 14 1.23 -2.13 -15.36
C LEU A 14 2.77 -2.03 -15.31
N PRO A 15 3.51 -3.00 -14.75
CA PRO A 15 4.96 -2.92 -14.75
C PRO A 15 5.57 -2.90 -16.16
N LYS A 16 5.02 -3.69 -17.07
CA LYS A 16 5.48 -3.72 -18.47
C LYS A 16 5.19 -2.40 -19.17
N TYR A 17 4.05 -1.78 -18.88
CA TYR A 17 3.67 -0.49 -19.46
C TYR A 17 4.58 0.64 -18.96
N LEU A 18 4.84 0.69 -17.65
CA LEU A 18 5.62 1.75 -17.03
C LEU A 18 7.13 1.63 -17.28
N TYR A 19 7.66 0.40 -17.31
CA TYR A 19 9.10 0.14 -17.31
C TYR A 19 9.60 -0.56 -18.58
N GLY A 20 8.71 -0.89 -19.52
CA GLY A 20 9.04 -1.57 -20.76
C GLY A 20 8.99 -3.10 -20.66
N LYS A 21 8.96 -3.77 -21.83
CA LYS A 21 8.81 -5.23 -21.92
C LYS A 21 9.93 -6.00 -21.22
N ASN A 22 11.15 -5.46 -21.22
CA ASN A 22 12.35 -6.12 -20.71
C ASN A 22 12.77 -5.60 -19.32
N TYR A 23 11.87 -4.96 -18.57
CA TYR A 23 12.20 -4.37 -17.28
C TYR A 23 12.80 -5.39 -16.29
N LYS A 24 12.38 -6.67 -16.36
CA LYS A 24 12.88 -7.74 -15.48
C LYS A 24 14.38 -8.04 -15.68
N LYS A 25 14.94 -7.69 -16.84
CA LYS A 25 16.34 -7.87 -17.18
C LYS A 25 17.19 -6.62 -16.93
N SER A 26 16.55 -5.51 -16.54
CA SER A 26 17.25 -4.24 -16.28
C SER A 26 17.88 -4.18 -14.89
N ALA A 27 18.85 -3.28 -14.71
CA ALA A 27 19.51 -3.07 -13.43
C ALA A 27 18.55 -2.56 -12.34
N PHE A 28 17.45 -1.91 -12.71
CA PHE A 28 16.45 -1.41 -11.77
C PHE A 28 15.33 -2.42 -11.47
N ALA A 29 15.37 -3.62 -12.06
CA ALA A 29 14.33 -4.63 -11.86
C ALA A 29 13.99 -4.90 -10.36
N PRO A 30 14.98 -5.00 -9.45
CA PRO A 30 14.67 -5.18 -8.02
C PRO A 30 13.83 -4.04 -7.42
N PHE A 31 14.00 -2.82 -7.91
CA PHE A 31 13.34 -1.62 -7.37
C PHE A 31 11.91 -1.42 -7.91
N VAL A 32 11.49 -2.20 -8.88
CA VAL A 32 10.09 -2.23 -9.34
C VAL A 32 9.16 -2.87 -8.31
N ASN A 33 9.70 -3.76 -7.48
CA ASN A 33 8.95 -4.39 -6.41
C ASN A 33 9.21 -3.66 -5.08
N PRO A 34 8.22 -2.92 -4.54
CA PRO A 34 8.38 -2.22 -3.26
C PRO A 34 8.54 -3.16 -2.07
N GLU A 35 8.32 -4.46 -2.23
CA GLU A 35 8.57 -5.49 -1.20
C GLU A 35 10.02 -6.02 -1.22
N HIS A 36 10.86 -5.51 -2.11
CA HIS A 36 12.27 -5.92 -2.16
C HIS A 36 12.95 -5.61 -0.82
N PRO A 37 13.74 -6.55 -0.25
CA PRO A 37 14.32 -6.37 1.08
C PRO A 37 15.14 -5.09 1.24
N ASP A 38 15.90 -4.71 0.23
CA ASP A 38 16.73 -3.51 0.28
C ASP A 38 15.91 -2.22 0.35
N ILE A 39 14.72 -2.22 -0.29
CA ILE A 39 13.78 -1.11 -0.21
C ILE A 39 13.12 -1.09 1.16
N VAL A 40 12.54 -2.23 1.58
CA VAL A 40 11.77 -2.32 2.82
C VAL A 40 12.62 -1.96 4.04
N LYS A 41 13.85 -2.48 4.10
CA LYS A 41 14.77 -2.19 5.22
C LYS A 41 15.17 -0.73 5.33
N ALA A 42 15.07 0.03 4.24
CA ALA A 42 15.39 1.45 4.19
C ALA A 42 14.18 2.37 4.47
N LEU A 43 12.99 1.80 4.65
CA LEU A 43 11.78 2.59 4.87
C LEU A 43 11.75 3.23 6.26
N PRO A 44 11.27 4.47 6.35
CA PRO A 44 10.90 5.06 7.65
C PRO A 44 9.66 4.36 8.20
N PRO A 45 9.21 4.70 9.43
CA PRO A 45 7.92 4.26 9.93
C PRO A 45 6.80 4.56 8.93
N CYS A 46 5.91 3.59 8.73
CA CYS A 46 4.87 3.62 7.70
C CYS A 46 3.47 3.63 8.31
N PHE A 47 2.59 4.47 7.76
CA PHE A 47 1.17 4.50 8.11
C PHE A 47 0.36 4.00 6.92
N LEU A 48 -0.43 2.95 7.12
CA LEU A 48 -1.21 2.30 6.07
C LEU A 48 -2.70 2.48 6.34
N VAL A 49 -3.45 2.77 5.28
CA VAL A 49 -4.92 2.88 5.35
C VAL A 49 -5.55 2.05 4.25
N THR A 50 -6.53 1.25 4.60
CA THR A 50 -7.34 0.51 3.65
C THR A 50 -8.74 0.29 4.21
N SER A 51 -9.62 -0.30 3.42
CA SER A 51 -10.97 -0.64 3.82
C SER A 51 -11.44 -1.92 3.12
N HIS A 52 -12.54 -2.49 3.59
CA HIS A 52 -13.12 -3.68 2.96
C HIS A 52 -13.47 -3.43 1.48
N ASN A 53 -13.92 -2.21 1.14
CA ASN A 53 -14.34 -1.84 -0.21
C ASN A 53 -13.22 -1.27 -1.09
N ASP A 54 -12.00 -1.22 -0.57
CA ASP A 54 -10.81 -0.82 -1.33
C ASP A 54 -10.38 -1.99 -2.24
N TYR A 55 -10.42 -1.80 -3.54
CA TYR A 55 -10.04 -2.86 -4.50
C TYR A 55 -8.55 -3.19 -4.46
N LEU A 56 -7.72 -2.36 -3.82
CA LEU A 56 -6.29 -2.60 -3.61
C LEU A 56 -5.98 -3.09 -2.19
N LYS A 57 -6.99 -3.41 -1.39
CA LYS A 57 -6.84 -3.86 0.01
C LYS A 57 -5.81 -4.98 0.16
N ARG A 58 -5.86 -5.98 -0.72
CA ARG A 58 -4.94 -7.13 -0.61
C ARG A 58 -3.47 -6.74 -0.72
N TYR A 59 -3.16 -5.72 -1.51
CA TYR A 59 -1.78 -5.22 -1.63
C TYR A 59 -1.34 -4.53 -0.34
N THR A 60 -2.21 -3.74 0.26
CA THR A 60 -1.95 -3.09 1.55
C THR A 60 -1.70 -4.12 2.65
N LEU A 61 -2.55 -5.14 2.76
CA LEU A 61 -2.39 -6.18 3.78
C LEU A 61 -1.14 -7.04 3.57
N GLN A 62 -0.79 -7.29 2.32
CA GLN A 62 0.45 -8.01 2.02
C GLN A 62 1.68 -7.15 2.35
N PHE A 63 1.64 -5.88 2.01
CA PHE A 63 2.74 -4.97 2.32
C PHE A 63 2.92 -4.83 3.83
N GLU A 64 1.84 -4.78 4.59
CA GLU A 64 1.88 -4.77 6.05
C GLU A 64 2.63 -6.00 6.60
N LYS A 65 2.37 -7.19 6.05
CA LYS A 65 3.08 -8.41 6.45
C LYS A 65 4.58 -8.32 6.16
N VAL A 66 4.96 -7.69 5.06
CA VAL A 66 6.36 -7.49 4.70
C VAL A 66 7.02 -6.51 5.66
N LEU A 67 6.35 -5.40 6.00
CA LEU A 67 6.85 -4.45 6.99
C LEU A 67 7.08 -5.14 8.35
N ALA A 68 6.14 -5.98 8.78
CA ALA A 68 6.26 -6.74 10.02
C ALA A 68 7.44 -7.72 9.97
N ARG A 69 7.63 -8.42 8.85
CA ARG A 69 8.74 -9.36 8.65
C ARG A 69 10.10 -8.70 8.84
N TYR A 70 10.27 -7.49 8.33
CA TYR A 70 11.52 -6.74 8.42
C TYR A 70 11.55 -5.76 9.60
N GLN A 71 10.58 -5.85 10.51
CA GLN A 71 10.51 -5.07 11.74
C GLN A 71 10.50 -3.54 11.49
N VAL A 72 9.91 -3.13 10.38
CA VAL A 72 9.67 -1.72 10.09
C VAL A 72 8.48 -1.24 10.92
N PRO A 73 8.65 -0.20 11.77
CA PRO A 73 7.53 0.34 12.54
C PRO A 73 6.39 0.80 11.63
N HIS A 74 5.17 0.39 11.95
CA HIS A 74 4.02 0.75 11.13
C HIS A 74 2.71 0.67 11.92
N ASP A 75 1.73 1.44 11.46
CA ASP A 75 0.34 1.34 11.91
C ASP A 75 -0.54 1.06 10.69
N LEU A 76 -1.62 0.32 10.90
CA LEU A 76 -2.59 -0.01 9.87
C LEU A 76 -4.01 0.35 10.33
N LEU A 77 -4.71 1.18 9.57
CA LEU A 77 -6.15 1.34 9.67
C LEU A 77 -6.83 0.53 8.57
N ASN A 78 -7.62 -0.44 8.98
CA ASN A 78 -8.40 -1.28 8.08
C ASN A 78 -9.87 -1.17 8.44
N PHE A 79 -10.61 -0.36 7.71
CA PHE A 79 -12.02 -0.10 7.98
C PHE A 79 -12.91 -1.25 7.51
N PRO A 80 -14.00 -1.54 8.25
CA PRO A 80 -14.95 -2.58 7.88
C PRO A 80 -15.75 -2.20 6.63
N LYS A 81 -16.60 -3.11 6.18
CA LYS A 81 -17.44 -2.92 4.99
C LYS A 81 -18.26 -1.65 5.07
N ASN A 82 -18.02 -0.73 4.15
CA ASN A 82 -18.77 0.50 3.96
C ASN A 82 -18.59 0.95 2.50
N PRO A 83 -19.65 1.02 1.68
CA PRO A 83 -19.55 1.39 0.27
C PRO A 83 -18.92 2.76 0.00
N LYS A 84 -18.93 3.66 0.97
CA LYS A 84 -18.32 4.99 0.85
C LYS A 84 -16.80 4.97 0.99
N LEU A 85 -16.24 3.93 1.60
CA LEU A 85 -14.81 3.81 1.88
C LEU A 85 -14.10 3.04 0.77
N THR A 86 -14.05 3.64 -0.41
CA THR A 86 -13.33 3.13 -1.56
C THR A 86 -11.83 3.46 -1.47
N HIS A 87 -11.05 3.10 -2.48
CA HIS A 87 -9.62 3.38 -2.49
C HIS A 87 -9.34 4.88 -2.30
N ALA A 88 -8.43 5.20 -1.38
CA ALA A 88 -8.02 6.57 -1.06
C ALA A 88 -9.18 7.49 -0.61
N PHE A 89 -10.22 6.94 0.01
CA PHE A 89 -11.39 7.70 0.43
C PHE A 89 -11.03 8.92 1.30
N SER A 90 -10.03 8.83 2.13
CA SER A 90 -9.63 9.93 3.02
C SER A 90 -9.10 11.15 2.26
N VAL A 91 -8.65 10.96 1.03
CA VAL A 91 -8.20 12.05 0.13
C VAL A 91 -9.36 12.60 -0.68
N PHE A 92 -10.16 11.70 -1.28
CA PHE A 92 -11.23 12.10 -2.20
C PHE A 92 -12.51 12.53 -1.50
N GLU A 93 -12.76 12.06 -0.29
CA GLU A 93 -13.96 12.36 0.49
C GLU A 93 -13.58 12.79 1.91
N PRO A 94 -12.93 13.96 2.06
CA PRO A 94 -12.38 14.41 3.36
C PRO A 94 -13.44 14.71 4.42
N GLU A 95 -14.71 14.88 4.03
CA GLU A 95 -15.82 15.17 4.93
C GLU A 95 -16.36 13.96 5.69
N LEU A 96 -15.99 12.74 5.30
CA LEU A 96 -16.44 11.53 6.00
C LEU A 96 -15.83 11.44 7.41
N ASP A 97 -16.59 10.90 8.36
CA ASP A 97 -16.11 10.67 9.73
C ASP A 97 -14.87 9.78 9.75
N GLU A 98 -14.81 8.75 8.91
CA GLU A 98 -13.69 7.85 8.76
C GLU A 98 -12.46 8.57 8.19
N SER A 99 -12.67 9.56 7.33
CA SER A 99 -11.59 10.40 6.81
C SER A 99 -11.00 11.28 7.91
N LEU A 100 -11.84 11.86 8.77
CA LEU A 100 -11.41 12.62 9.94
C LEU A 100 -10.67 11.73 10.94
N GLN A 101 -11.17 10.51 11.18
CA GLN A 101 -10.50 9.53 12.03
C GLN A 101 -9.11 9.16 11.46
N THR A 102 -9.03 8.95 10.16
CA THR A 102 -7.76 8.65 9.47
C THR A 102 -6.78 9.80 9.67
N MET A 103 -7.20 11.04 9.48
CA MET A 103 -6.36 12.22 9.65
C MET A 103 -5.83 12.33 11.09
N LYS A 104 -6.69 12.15 12.09
CA LYS A 104 -6.29 12.16 13.50
C LYS A 104 -5.27 11.07 13.80
N SER A 105 -5.49 9.87 13.28
CA SER A 105 -4.57 8.74 13.47
C SER A 105 -3.22 9.00 12.82
N MET A 106 -3.21 9.61 11.63
CA MET A 106 -1.97 10.02 10.96
C MET A 106 -1.19 11.05 11.77
N ILE A 107 -1.88 12.06 12.31
CA ILE A 107 -1.23 13.08 13.16
C ILE A 107 -0.61 12.43 14.39
N ASN A 108 -1.35 11.56 15.07
CA ASN A 108 -0.83 10.83 16.22
C ASN A 108 0.37 9.97 15.87
N PHE A 109 0.33 9.31 14.73
CA PHE A 109 1.45 8.51 14.24
C PHE A 109 2.69 9.37 13.98
N LEU A 110 2.53 10.51 13.33
CA LEU A 110 3.65 11.44 13.07
C LEU A 110 4.26 12.01 14.36
N GLN A 111 3.45 12.22 15.40
CA GLN A 111 3.94 12.68 16.70
C GLN A 111 4.68 11.58 17.46
N LYS A 112 4.37 10.31 17.21
CA LYS A 112 5.01 9.15 17.84
C LYS A 112 6.40 8.88 17.25
N TYR A 113 6.56 9.14 15.99
CA TYR A 113 7.79 8.92 15.25
C TYR A 113 8.30 10.26 14.66
#